data_c04bdd14109c449ec73d03c3478012b6
#
_entry.id   c04bdd14109c449ec73d03c3478012b6
#
_cell.length_a   1.000
_cell.length_b   1.000
_cell.length_c   1.000
_cell.angle_alpha   90.00
_cell.angle_beta   90.00
_cell.angle_gamma   90.00
#
_symmetry.space_group_name_H-M   'P 1'
#
loop_
_entity.id
_entity.type
_entity.pdbx_description
1 polymer ?
#
loop_
_entity_poly.entity_id
_entity_poly.type
_entity_poly.pdbx_seq_one_letter_code
_entity_poly.pdbx_strand_id
1 'polypeptide(L)'
;GMSGASVLATRACLRTGVGKVITHTPKRNYEIMQISVPEAVLQMDTEETIFSEPVDTEDYHAMGIGPGLGTSEATAIALIAQLRRCTCPVVVDADALNILASHRAWMQQLPKNLIFTPHPRELDRLAGITSSNCTERLFKACELADRLHGYILLKGHFSALCHPDGKVE
;
A
#
# COMPACT_ATOMS: atom_id res chain seq x y z
N GLY A 1 -2.25 -17.60 -2.01
CA GLY A 1 -2.14 -16.51 -1.06
C GLY A 1 -0.70 -16.23 -0.70
N MET A 2 -0.43 -14.98 -0.42
CA MET A 2 0.93 -14.52 -0.07
C MET A 2 1.03 -14.21 1.42
N SER A 3 0.66 -15.17 2.28
CA SER A 3 0.72 -15.04 3.74
C SER A 3 2.09 -14.60 4.27
N GLY A 4 3.17 -15.01 3.60
CA GLY A 4 4.51 -14.56 3.92
C GLY A 4 4.71 -13.04 3.82
N ALA A 5 4.03 -12.37 2.90
CA ALA A 5 4.07 -10.91 2.78
C ALA A 5 3.39 -10.24 3.99
N SER A 6 2.26 -10.77 4.46
CA SER A 6 1.59 -10.30 5.68
C SER A 6 2.49 -10.46 6.91
N VAL A 7 3.17 -11.61 7.03
CA VAL A 7 4.13 -11.87 8.12
C VAL A 7 5.27 -10.85 8.09
N LEU A 8 5.87 -10.62 6.92
CA LEU A 8 6.99 -9.68 6.77
C LEU A 8 6.58 -8.24 7.07
N ALA A 9 5.44 -7.79 6.53
CA ALA A 9 4.94 -6.44 6.77
C ALA A 9 4.63 -6.21 8.26
N THR A 10 3.96 -7.16 8.91
CA THR A 10 3.63 -7.09 10.33
C THR A 10 4.89 -7.05 11.19
N ARG A 11 5.87 -7.92 10.92
CA ARG A 11 7.16 -7.91 11.63
C ARG A 11 7.93 -6.61 11.44
N ALA A 12 7.95 -6.09 10.21
CA ALA A 12 8.61 -4.81 9.93
C ALA A 12 7.97 -3.69 10.74
N CYS A 13 6.64 -3.63 10.79
CA CYS A 13 5.92 -2.65 11.58
C CYS A 13 6.26 -2.74 13.09
N LEU A 14 6.22 -3.94 13.67
CA LEU A 14 6.61 -4.15 15.08
C LEU A 14 8.04 -3.71 15.37
N ARG A 15 8.98 -3.99 14.46
CA ARG A 15 10.39 -3.64 14.62
C ARG A 15 10.68 -2.14 14.54
N THR A 16 9.76 -1.33 14.03
CA THR A 16 9.88 0.13 14.08
C THR A 16 9.60 0.72 15.46
N GLY A 17 9.15 -0.11 16.41
CA GLY A 17 8.91 0.31 17.79
C GLY A 17 7.48 0.78 18.08
N VAL A 18 6.51 0.44 17.20
CA VAL A 18 5.11 0.74 17.48
C VAL A 18 4.59 -0.05 18.68
N GLY A 19 3.72 0.55 19.48
CA GLY A 19 3.20 -0.10 20.69
C GLY A 19 2.19 -1.21 20.41
N LYS A 20 1.44 -1.14 19.28
CA LYS A 20 0.44 -2.13 18.91
C LYS A 20 0.33 -2.21 17.39
N VAL A 21 0.29 -3.42 16.87
CA VAL A 21 -0.02 -3.70 15.46
C VAL A 21 -1.29 -4.54 15.38
N ILE A 22 -2.20 -4.11 14.52
CA ILE A 22 -3.37 -4.90 14.14
C ILE A 22 -3.17 -5.29 12.68
N THR A 23 -3.24 -6.58 12.38
CA THR A 23 -3.10 -7.10 11.02
C THR A 23 -4.45 -7.63 10.55
N HIS A 24 -5.04 -6.95 9.56
CA HIS A 24 -6.21 -7.45 8.85
C HIS A 24 -5.77 -8.38 7.73
N THR A 25 -6.32 -9.60 7.71
CA THR A 25 -5.89 -10.64 6.77
C THR A 25 -7.00 -11.69 6.56
N PRO A 26 -7.03 -12.40 5.41
CA PRO A 26 -7.96 -13.50 5.18
C PRO A 26 -7.87 -14.61 6.24
N LYS A 27 -8.98 -15.26 6.53
CA LYS A 27 -9.09 -16.30 7.61
C LYS A 27 -8.05 -17.42 7.48
N ARG A 28 -7.73 -17.86 6.27
CA ARG A 28 -6.71 -18.90 6.03
C ARG A 28 -5.31 -18.54 6.55
N ASN A 29 -5.03 -17.29 6.81
CA ASN A 29 -3.74 -16.84 7.33
C ASN A 29 -3.65 -16.88 8.85
N TYR A 30 -4.74 -17.20 9.56
CA TYR A 30 -4.80 -17.16 11.03
C TYR A 30 -3.64 -17.93 11.68
N GLU A 31 -3.51 -19.21 11.39
CA GLU A 31 -2.51 -20.07 12.04
C GLU A 31 -1.08 -19.59 11.76
N ILE A 32 -0.76 -19.27 10.49
CA ILE A 32 0.59 -18.81 10.14
C ILE A 32 0.92 -17.48 10.79
N MET A 33 -0.04 -16.57 10.92
CA MET A 33 0.16 -15.30 11.58
C MET A 33 0.38 -15.48 13.09
N GLN A 34 -0.44 -16.31 13.75
CA GLN A 34 -0.31 -16.58 15.18
C GLN A 34 1.03 -17.26 15.54
N ILE A 35 1.50 -18.17 14.68
CA ILE A 35 2.79 -18.84 14.89
C ILE A 35 3.96 -17.90 14.58
N SER A 36 3.85 -17.12 13.51
CA SER A 36 4.98 -16.33 13.04
C SER A 36 5.13 -14.98 13.75
N VAL A 37 4.02 -14.34 14.14
CA VAL A 37 4.00 -13.00 14.75
C VAL A 37 2.96 -12.96 15.87
N PRO A 38 3.18 -13.69 16.97
CA PRO A 38 2.21 -13.78 18.06
C PRO A 38 1.95 -12.45 18.78
N GLU A 39 2.83 -11.46 18.61
CA GLU A 39 2.70 -10.13 19.20
C GLU A 39 1.66 -9.25 18.48
N ALA A 40 1.27 -9.61 17.24
CA ALA A 40 0.28 -8.85 16.48
C ALA A 40 -1.15 -9.26 16.85
N VAL A 41 -2.03 -8.29 16.96
CA VAL A 41 -3.47 -8.54 17.05
C VAL A 41 -4.00 -8.84 15.66
N LEU A 42 -4.76 -9.93 15.50
CA LEU A 42 -5.33 -10.30 14.21
C LEU A 42 -6.79 -9.84 14.12
N GLN A 43 -7.13 -9.24 13.00
CA GLN A 43 -8.48 -8.97 12.57
C GLN A 43 -8.72 -9.78 11.29
N MET A 44 -9.63 -10.74 11.35
CA MET A 44 -9.89 -11.62 10.21
C MET A 44 -10.89 -10.98 9.25
N ASP A 45 -10.60 -11.08 7.95
CA ASP A 45 -11.57 -10.80 6.89
C ASP A 45 -12.74 -11.76 6.96
N THR A 46 -13.89 -11.42 6.40
CA THR A 46 -15.03 -12.33 6.27
C THR A 46 -14.75 -13.47 5.30
N GLU A 47 -13.87 -13.24 4.33
CA GLU A 47 -13.49 -14.22 3.32
C GLU A 47 -12.27 -15.06 3.72
N GLU A 48 -12.22 -16.28 3.18
CA GLU A 48 -11.17 -17.25 3.49
C GLU A 48 -9.82 -16.89 2.85
N THR A 49 -9.84 -16.28 1.66
CA THR A 49 -8.63 -16.23 0.79
C THR A 49 -8.26 -14.86 0.27
N ILE A 50 -9.13 -13.87 0.41
CA ILE A 50 -8.95 -12.53 -0.15
C ILE A 50 -9.27 -11.44 0.89
N PHE A 51 -8.76 -10.24 0.66
CA PHE A 51 -9.24 -9.02 1.28
C PHE A 51 -10.53 -8.61 0.57
N SER A 52 -11.64 -8.59 1.29
CA SER A 52 -12.97 -8.42 0.72
C SER A 52 -13.75 -7.22 1.25
N GLU A 53 -13.37 -6.71 2.42
CA GLU A 53 -14.10 -5.61 3.05
C GLU A 53 -13.17 -4.61 3.75
N PRO A 54 -13.48 -3.31 3.69
CA PRO A 54 -12.73 -2.29 4.41
C PRO A 54 -12.96 -2.39 5.92
N VAL A 55 -11.93 -2.05 6.68
CA VAL A 55 -11.98 -1.93 8.14
C VAL A 55 -12.14 -0.47 8.57
N ASP A 56 -12.71 -0.29 9.77
CA ASP A 56 -12.72 1.02 10.41
C ASP A 56 -11.31 1.41 10.86
N THR A 57 -10.97 2.68 10.69
CA THR A 57 -9.64 3.23 10.97
C THR A 57 -9.63 4.40 11.94
N GLU A 58 -10.75 4.71 12.59
CA GLU A 58 -10.86 5.85 13.52
C GLU A 58 -9.86 5.78 14.68
N ASP A 59 -9.60 4.57 15.19
CA ASP A 59 -8.68 4.34 16.29
C ASP A 59 -7.22 4.10 15.86
N TYR A 60 -6.91 4.19 14.57
CA TYR A 60 -5.57 3.90 14.05
C TYR A 60 -4.77 5.17 13.79
N HIS A 61 -3.49 5.15 14.19
CA HIS A 61 -2.58 6.26 13.95
C HIS A 61 -2.00 6.25 12.53
N ALA A 62 -1.91 5.08 11.90
CA ALA A 62 -1.49 4.91 10.51
C ALA A 62 -1.90 3.53 9.99
N MET A 63 -1.98 3.40 8.67
CA MET A 63 -2.25 2.15 7.97
C MET A 63 -1.22 1.88 6.89
N GLY A 64 -0.79 0.63 6.75
CA GLY A 64 -0.09 0.13 5.56
C GLY A 64 -0.97 -0.86 4.83
N ILE A 65 -1.07 -0.77 3.50
CA ILE A 65 -1.91 -1.65 2.68
C ILE A 65 -1.20 -2.04 1.39
N GLY A 66 -1.36 -3.31 1.00
CA GLY A 66 -0.90 -3.79 -0.31
C GLY A 66 -0.06 -5.05 -0.31
N PRO A 67 0.91 -5.25 0.62
CA PRO A 67 1.77 -6.43 0.59
C PRO A 67 0.97 -7.74 0.65
N GLY A 68 1.03 -8.52 -0.44
CA GLY A 68 0.35 -9.80 -0.54
C GLY A 68 -1.17 -9.76 -0.62
N LEU A 69 -1.72 -8.62 -1.01
CA LEU A 69 -3.17 -8.40 -1.07
C LEU A 69 -3.84 -9.23 -2.18
N GLY A 70 -3.11 -9.52 -3.26
CA GLY A 70 -3.66 -10.05 -4.50
C GLY A 70 -4.33 -8.95 -5.32
N THR A 71 -4.73 -9.31 -6.54
CA THR A 71 -5.27 -8.34 -7.54
C THR A 71 -6.63 -8.75 -8.09
N SER A 72 -7.42 -9.52 -7.34
CA SER A 72 -8.79 -9.88 -7.75
C SER A 72 -9.69 -8.64 -7.79
N GLU A 73 -10.72 -8.68 -8.61
CA GLU A 73 -11.68 -7.56 -8.73
C GLU A 73 -12.36 -7.24 -7.38
N ALA A 74 -12.74 -8.28 -6.63
CA ALA A 74 -13.31 -8.09 -5.29
C ALA A 74 -12.34 -7.37 -4.34
N THR A 75 -11.06 -7.75 -4.37
CA THR A 75 -10.00 -7.09 -3.60
C THR A 75 -9.78 -5.65 -4.08
N ALA A 76 -9.86 -5.40 -5.38
CA ALA A 76 -9.72 -4.04 -5.92
C ALA A 76 -10.85 -3.11 -5.45
N ILE A 77 -12.08 -3.60 -5.45
CA ILE A 77 -13.24 -2.85 -4.93
C ILE A 77 -13.09 -2.57 -3.43
N ALA A 78 -12.68 -3.56 -2.65
CA ALA A 78 -12.44 -3.40 -1.22
C ALA A 78 -11.30 -2.41 -0.93
N LEU A 79 -10.22 -2.45 -1.72
CA LEU A 79 -9.10 -1.52 -1.61
C LEU A 79 -9.52 -0.06 -1.80
N ILE A 80 -10.23 0.24 -2.89
CA ILE A 80 -10.64 1.62 -3.15
C ILE A 80 -11.64 2.11 -2.09
N ALA A 81 -12.53 1.24 -1.61
CA ALA A 81 -13.43 1.55 -0.52
C ALA A 81 -12.67 1.84 0.79
N GLN A 82 -11.63 1.04 1.09
CA GLN A 82 -10.75 1.26 2.23
C GLN A 82 -10.03 2.60 2.15
N LEU A 83 -9.38 2.90 1.03
CA LEU A 83 -8.62 4.14 0.86
C LEU A 83 -9.50 5.38 1.01
N ARG A 84 -10.74 5.34 0.49
CA ARG A 84 -11.69 6.46 0.60
C ARG A 84 -12.24 6.69 2.01
N ARG A 85 -12.31 5.64 2.82
CA ARG A 85 -12.85 5.70 4.19
C ARG A 85 -11.78 5.96 5.23
N CYS A 86 -10.51 5.86 4.86
CA CYS A 86 -9.40 5.98 5.79
C CYS A 86 -9.29 7.40 6.35
N THR A 87 -9.23 7.51 7.66
CA THR A 87 -9.10 8.77 8.40
C THR A 87 -7.67 9.04 8.88
N CYS A 88 -6.81 8.03 8.83
CA CYS A 88 -5.41 8.11 9.23
C CYS A 88 -4.46 8.14 8.01
N PRO A 89 -3.18 8.51 8.20
CA PRO A 89 -2.14 8.39 7.16
C PRO A 89 -2.02 6.96 6.62
N VAL A 90 -1.90 6.82 5.30
CA VAL A 90 -1.84 5.50 4.64
C VAL A 90 -0.60 5.38 3.77
N VAL A 91 0.12 4.26 3.95
CA VAL A 91 1.18 3.79 3.04
C VAL A 91 0.60 2.73 2.09
N VAL A 92 0.77 2.95 0.79
CA VAL A 92 0.26 2.09 -0.29
C VAL A 92 1.45 1.46 -1.02
N ASP A 93 1.54 0.13 -1.01
CA ASP A 93 2.67 -0.61 -1.61
C ASP A 93 2.20 -1.84 -2.41
N ALA A 94 3.09 -2.43 -3.17
CA ALA A 94 2.96 -3.75 -3.80
C ALA A 94 1.65 -3.94 -4.60
N ASP A 95 0.82 -4.94 -4.23
CA ASP A 95 -0.40 -5.27 -4.99
C ASP A 95 -1.43 -4.13 -5.00
N ALA A 96 -1.46 -3.28 -3.97
CA ALA A 96 -2.31 -2.09 -4.01
C ALA A 96 -1.89 -1.12 -5.12
N LEU A 97 -0.58 -0.95 -5.36
CA LEU A 97 -0.07 -0.16 -6.49
C LEU A 97 -0.42 -0.80 -7.83
N ASN A 98 -0.34 -2.13 -7.93
CA ASN A 98 -0.71 -2.88 -9.14
C ASN A 98 -2.22 -2.73 -9.45
N ILE A 99 -3.08 -2.80 -8.44
CA ILE A 99 -4.52 -2.56 -8.57
C ILE A 99 -4.78 -1.15 -9.10
N LEU A 100 -4.19 -0.12 -8.50
CA LEU A 100 -4.36 1.27 -8.91
C LEU A 100 -3.85 1.48 -10.35
N ALA A 101 -2.75 0.85 -10.74
CA ALA A 101 -2.23 0.90 -12.11
C ALA A 101 -3.20 0.29 -13.13
N SER A 102 -3.95 -0.75 -12.75
CA SER A 102 -4.97 -1.38 -13.60
C SER A 102 -6.28 -0.60 -13.64
N HIS A 103 -6.58 0.19 -12.61
CA HIS A 103 -7.81 0.97 -12.45
C HIS A 103 -7.54 2.48 -12.37
N ARG A 104 -6.84 3.02 -13.35
CA ARG A 104 -6.31 4.41 -13.33
C ARG A 104 -7.37 5.48 -13.08
N ALA A 105 -8.60 5.28 -13.53
CA ALA A 105 -9.69 6.21 -13.27
C ALA A 105 -9.97 6.39 -11.77
N TRP A 106 -9.69 5.37 -10.96
CA TRP A 106 -9.88 5.44 -9.51
C TRP A 106 -8.84 6.33 -8.82
N MET A 107 -7.65 6.51 -9.42
CA MET A 107 -6.62 7.36 -8.85
C MET A 107 -7.07 8.82 -8.68
N GLN A 108 -8.00 9.30 -9.49
CA GLN A 108 -8.57 10.64 -9.37
C GLN A 108 -9.49 10.81 -8.14
N GLN A 109 -9.88 9.71 -7.52
CA GLN A 109 -10.83 9.66 -6.42
C GLN A 109 -10.15 9.32 -5.09
N LEU A 110 -8.83 9.22 -5.08
CA LEU A 110 -8.06 8.91 -3.88
C LEU A 110 -8.02 10.13 -2.93
N PRO A 111 -7.98 9.89 -1.62
CA PRO A 111 -7.70 10.97 -0.66
C PRO A 111 -6.29 11.53 -0.87
N LYS A 112 -6.10 12.77 -0.45
CA LYS A 112 -4.79 13.43 -0.49
C LYS A 112 -3.84 12.85 0.57
N ASN A 113 -2.56 13.13 0.41
CA ASN A 113 -1.49 12.80 1.37
C ASN A 113 -1.26 11.29 1.59
N LEU A 114 -1.67 10.44 0.65
CA LEU A 114 -1.24 9.05 0.62
C LEU A 114 0.27 8.98 0.35
N ILE A 115 0.92 7.96 0.89
CA ILE A 115 2.34 7.67 0.65
C ILE A 115 2.41 6.41 -0.21
N PHE A 116 2.87 6.55 -1.43
CA PHE A 116 3.08 5.44 -2.37
C PHE A 116 4.55 5.05 -2.36
N THR A 117 4.85 3.76 -2.30
CA THR A 117 6.22 3.25 -2.20
C THR A 117 6.61 2.34 -3.38
N PRO A 118 6.49 2.80 -4.63
CA PRO A 118 6.75 1.96 -5.78
C PRO A 118 8.24 1.66 -5.97
N HIS A 119 8.56 0.43 -6.38
CA HIS A 119 9.81 0.14 -7.06
C HIS A 119 9.71 0.59 -8.54
N PRO A 120 10.83 0.64 -9.32
CA PRO A 120 10.83 1.19 -10.68
C PRO A 120 9.72 0.67 -11.61
N ARG A 121 9.48 -0.65 -11.60
CA ARG A 121 8.45 -1.26 -12.47
C ARG A 121 7.02 -0.94 -12.03
N GLU A 122 6.78 -0.80 -10.73
CA GLU A 122 5.49 -0.37 -10.20
C GLU A 122 5.20 1.07 -10.57
N LEU A 123 6.20 1.95 -10.46
CA LEU A 123 6.07 3.34 -10.89
C LEU A 123 5.73 3.44 -12.39
N ASP A 124 6.46 2.71 -13.24
CA ASP A 124 6.21 2.71 -14.68
C ASP A 124 4.77 2.25 -15.00
N ARG A 125 4.23 1.24 -14.28
CA ARG A 125 2.83 0.82 -14.42
C ARG A 125 1.84 1.91 -13.97
N LEU A 126 2.08 2.55 -12.82
CA LEU A 126 1.25 3.64 -12.30
C LEU A 126 1.25 4.84 -13.25
N ALA A 127 2.41 5.22 -13.77
CA ALA A 127 2.55 6.29 -14.74
C ALA A 127 1.98 5.92 -16.13
N GLY A 128 1.96 4.63 -16.45
CA GLY A 128 1.51 4.10 -17.73
C GLY A 128 2.49 4.21 -18.87
N ILE A 129 3.72 4.48 -18.55
CA ILE A 129 4.79 4.69 -19.53
C ILE A 129 6.06 4.09 -18.95
N THR A 130 6.75 3.26 -19.72
CA THR A 130 8.06 2.73 -19.32
C THR A 130 9.11 3.84 -19.42
N SER A 131 9.87 4.03 -18.35
CA SER A 131 10.96 5.01 -18.31
C SER A 131 12.22 4.41 -18.90
N SER A 132 12.91 5.19 -19.73
CA SER A 132 14.16 4.77 -20.39
C SER A 132 15.40 4.85 -19.47
N ASN A 133 15.36 5.71 -18.45
CA ASN A 133 16.45 5.95 -17.52
C ASN A 133 15.96 6.43 -16.14
N CYS A 134 16.88 6.53 -15.17
CA CYS A 134 16.55 6.92 -13.81
C CYS A 134 16.06 8.36 -13.70
N THR A 135 16.59 9.28 -14.49
CA THR A 135 16.18 10.69 -14.46
C THR A 135 14.76 10.86 -14.95
N GLU A 136 14.40 10.24 -16.07
CA GLU A 136 13.04 10.24 -16.58
C GLU A 136 12.06 9.64 -15.56
N ARG A 137 12.47 8.55 -14.90
CA ARG A 137 11.66 7.92 -13.85
C ARG A 137 11.42 8.84 -12.67
N LEU A 138 12.45 9.58 -12.23
CA LEU A 138 12.32 10.56 -11.15
C LEU A 138 11.33 11.67 -11.53
N PHE A 139 11.43 12.22 -12.74
CA PHE A 139 10.45 13.22 -13.21
C PHE A 139 9.03 12.70 -13.19
N LYS A 140 8.81 11.46 -13.66
CA LYS A 140 7.49 10.81 -13.61
C LYS A 140 6.99 10.60 -12.18
N ALA A 141 7.87 10.29 -11.24
CA ALA A 141 7.51 10.19 -9.82
C ALA A 141 7.03 11.55 -9.28
N CYS A 142 7.72 12.64 -9.62
CA CYS A 142 7.32 13.99 -9.23
C CYS A 142 5.97 14.39 -9.85
N GLU A 143 5.79 14.17 -11.16
CA GLU A 143 4.51 14.44 -11.84
C GLU A 143 3.35 13.63 -11.22
N LEU A 144 3.61 12.38 -10.84
CA LEU A 144 2.62 11.53 -10.20
C LEU A 144 2.29 12.02 -8.78
N ALA A 145 3.30 12.46 -8.02
CA ALA A 145 3.11 13.03 -6.68
C ALA A 145 2.23 14.29 -6.70
N ASP A 146 2.49 15.20 -7.63
CA ASP A 146 1.67 16.40 -7.84
C ASP A 146 0.24 16.02 -8.24
N ARG A 147 0.08 15.18 -9.26
CA ARG A 147 -1.24 14.76 -9.76
C ARG A 147 -2.10 14.04 -8.73
N LEU A 148 -1.50 13.23 -7.88
CA LEU A 148 -2.19 12.50 -6.81
C LEU A 148 -2.30 13.29 -5.51
N HIS A 149 -1.70 14.46 -5.42
CA HIS A 149 -1.55 15.23 -4.18
C HIS A 149 -1.04 14.36 -3.03
N GLY A 150 -0.08 13.48 -3.31
CA GLY A 150 0.47 12.49 -2.40
C GLY A 150 2.00 12.39 -2.52
N TYR A 151 2.59 11.57 -1.70
CA TYR A 151 4.05 11.37 -1.65
C TYR A 151 4.42 10.11 -2.43
N ILE A 152 5.48 10.17 -3.23
CA ILE A 152 6.03 9.01 -3.92
C ILE A 152 7.43 8.72 -3.39
N LEU A 153 7.58 7.65 -2.64
CA LEU A 153 8.89 7.11 -2.27
C LEU A 153 9.33 6.10 -3.34
N LEU A 154 10.07 6.58 -4.32
CA LEU A 154 10.63 5.73 -5.38
C LEU A 154 11.79 4.90 -4.82
N LYS A 155 11.59 3.59 -4.73
CA LYS A 155 12.61 2.63 -4.26
C LYS A 155 13.63 2.35 -5.35
N GLY A 156 14.93 2.37 -5.01
CA GLY A 156 16.02 2.07 -5.94
C GLY A 156 17.32 1.84 -5.19
N HIS A 157 18.46 1.88 -5.90
CA HIS A 157 19.76 1.91 -5.25
C HIS A 157 19.88 3.12 -4.33
N PHE A 158 19.42 4.27 -4.81
CA PHE A 158 19.08 5.43 -4.00
C PHE A 158 17.55 5.57 -3.99
N SER A 159 16.98 5.79 -2.83
CA SER A 159 15.56 6.11 -2.73
C SER A 159 15.37 7.62 -2.87
N ALA A 160 14.27 8.01 -3.53
CA ALA A 160 13.92 9.42 -3.69
C ALA A 160 12.49 9.64 -3.19
N LEU A 161 12.29 10.62 -2.33
CA LEU A 161 10.96 11.04 -1.87
C LEU A 161 10.51 12.26 -2.66
N CYS A 162 9.50 12.09 -3.51
CA CYS A 162 8.88 13.17 -4.27
C CYS A 162 7.63 13.66 -3.51
N HIS A 163 7.60 14.94 -3.23
CA HIS A 163 6.50 15.63 -2.57
C HIS A 163 5.48 16.19 -3.58
N PRO A 164 4.23 16.40 -3.19
CA PRO A 164 3.21 16.96 -4.07
C PRO A 164 3.48 18.43 -4.48
N ASP A 165 4.35 19.13 -3.77
CA ASP A 165 4.77 20.50 -4.08
C ASP A 165 6.01 20.57 -5.01
N GLY A 166 6.49 19.42 -5.48
CA GLY A 166 7.67 19.32 -6.36
C GLY A 166 9.02 19.22 -5.66
N LYS A 167 9.05 19.27 -4.31
CA LYS A 167 10.28 19.02 -3.57
C LYS A 167 10.71 17.55 -3.73
N VAL A 168 12.03 17.32 -3.78
CA VAL A 168 12.63 15.97 -3.82
C VAL A 168 13.69 15.87 -2.74
N GLU A 169 13.65 14.76 -2.00
CA GLU A 169 14.62 14.40 -0.97
C GLU A 169 15.26 13.04 -1.26
#